data_ec2e69e9c646642726c0624b327c2058
#
_entry.id   ec2e69e9c646642726c0624b327c2058
#
_cell.length_a   1.000
_cell.length_b   1.000
_cell.length_c   1.000
_cell.angle_alpha   90.00
_cell.angle_beta   90.00
_cell.angle_gamma   90.00
#
_symmetry.space_group_name_H-M   'P 1'
#
loop_
_entity.id
_entity.type
_entity.pdbx_description
1 polymer ?
#
loop_
_entity_poly.entity_id
_entity_poly.type
_entity_poly.pdbx_seq_one_letter_code
_entity_poly.pdbx_strand_id
1 'polypeptide(L)'
;DANGSEQGKVRPVVVIQNNRGNKYSPTTIVACLSSKVYSKHHLPTHYLLPEGLGLKYKSMVMCEQIRVLDKSRLIKKITKLDKRHMMHIDRRIKISLDLKQQHLHSRK
;
A
#
# COMPACT_ATOMS: atom_id res chain seq x y z
N ASP A 1 12.04 5.11 -4.61
CA ASP A 1 12.29 6.14 -5.01
C ASP A 1 12.37 6.37 -6.33
N ALA A 2 12.35 7.40 -6.62
CA ALA A 2 12.38 7.73 -7.96
C ALA A 2 13.73 7.46 -8.49
N ASN A 3 13.78 6.75 -9.55
CA ASN A 3 15.02 6.56 -10.25
C ASN A 3 14.69 6.18 -11.66
N GLY A 4 15.61 6.23 -12.56
CA GLY A 4 15.37 5.97 -13.95
C GLY A 4 14.20 6.78 -14.44
N SER A 5 13.29 6.16 -15.16
CA SER A 5 12.13 6.84 -15.70
C SER A 5 11.16 7.30 -14.61
N GLU A 6 11.32 6.78 -13.41
CA GLU A 6 10.49 7.18 -12.30
C GLU A 6 11.03 8.39 -11.57
N GLN A 7 12.22 8.81 -11.91
CA GLN A 7 12.90 9.85 -11.20
C GLN A 7 12.10 11.14 -11.26
N GLY A 8 11.87 11.73 -10.11
CA GLY A 8 11.12 12.96 -10.02
C GLY A 8 9.62 12.80 -9.98
N LYS A 9 9.10 11.63 -10.19
CA LYS A 9 7.65 11.42 -10.14
C LYS A 9 7.18 11.24 -8.71
N VAL A 10 6.03 11.85 -8.42
CA VAL A 10 5.35 11.70 -7.15
C VAL A 10 4.21 10.73 -7.36
N ARG A 11 4.14 9.69 -6.53
CA ARG A 11 3.13 8.66 -6.65
C ARG A 11 2.42 8.46 -5.32
N PRO A 12 1.11 8.20 -5.34
CA PRO A 12 0.41 7.91 -4.10
C PRO A 12 0.72 6.50 -3.61
N VAL A 13 0.72 6.35 -2.31
CA VAL A 13 0.92 5.05 -1.64
C VAL A 13 -0.02 4.98 -0.44
N VAL A 14 -0.27 3.77 0.03
CA VAL A 14 -0.98 3.57 1.30
C VAL A 14 0.03 3.17 2.36
N VAL A 15 0.05 3.91 3.46
CA VAL A 15 0.89 3.56 4.60
C VAL A 15 0.22 2.41 5.33
N ILE A 16 0.94 1.29 5.46
CA ILE A 16 0.41 0.08 6.07
C ILE A 16 1.12 -0.31 7.35
N GLN A 17 2.23 0.35 7.69
CA GLN A 17 2.90 0.10 8.95
C GLN A 17 2.03 0.58 10.11
N ASN A 18 2.10 -0.12 11.25
CA ASN A 18 1.31 0.23 12.42
C ASN A 18 1.72 1.61 12.97
N ASN A 19 0.82 2.19 13.77
CA ASN A 19 1.01 3.57 14.25
C ASN A 19 2.22 3.72 15.15
N ARG A 20 2.54 2.70 15.94
CA ARG A 20 3.70 2.77 16.83
C ARG A 20 4.99 2.80 16.01
N GLY A 21 5.09 1.95 14.98
CA GLY A 21 6.22 2.00 14.08
C GLY A 21 6.33 3.35 13.40
N ASN A 22 5.20 3.88 12.93
CA ASN A 22 5.19 5.18 12.27
C ASN A 22 5.62 6.31 13.19
N LYS A 23 5.35 6.20 14.48
CA LYS A 23 5.73 7.24 15.44
C LYS A 23 7.22 7.22 15.75
N TYR A 24 7.80 6.04 15.88
CA TYR A 24 9.16 5.91 16.41
C TYR A 24 10.22 5.53 15.40
N SER A 25 9.84 4.94 14.29
CA SER A 25 10.81 4.53 13.27
C SER A 25 11.05 5.64 12.27
N PRO A 26 12.27 5.80 11.76
CA PRO A 26 12.54 6.74 10.66
C PRO A 26 11.98 6.26 9.34
N THR A 27 11.56 5.00 9.24
CA THR A 27 11.01 4.43 8.01
C THR A 27 9.56 4.04 8.21
N THR A 28 8.87 3.83 7.11
CA THR A 28 7.52 3.29 7.12
C THR A 28 7.37 2.24 6.02
N ILE A 29 6.29 1.49 6.08
CA ILE A 29 5.98 0.44 5.11
C ILE A 29 4.75 0.90 4.34
N VAL A 30 4.82 0.79 3.01
CA VAL A 30 3.75 1.25 2.14
C VAL A 30 3.38 0.17 1.13
N ALA A 31 2.14 0.22 0.65
CA ALA A 31 1.69 -0.52 -0.52
C ALA A 31 1.49 0.47 -1.65
N CYS A 32 1.94 0.08 -2.84
CA CYS A 32 1.90 0.96 -4.00
C CYS A 32 0.53 0.96 -4.66
N LEU A 33 0.18 2.08 -5.29
CA LEU A 33 -1.05 2.20 -6.05
C LEU A 33 -0.77 2.16 -7.55
N SER A 34 -1.78 1.76 -8.31
CA SER A 34 -1.74 1.83 -9.76
C SER A 34 -3.02 2.48 -10.26
N SER A 35 -2.90 3.34 -11.25
CA SER A 35 -4.06 3.92 -11.92
C SER A 35 -4.51 3.10 -13.13
N LYS A 36 -3.83 2.01 -13.43
CA LYS A 36 -4.14 1.18 -14.59
C LYS A 36 -5.20 0.15 -14.26
N VAL A 37 -6.32 0.61 -13.72
CA VAL A 37 -7.36 -0.28 -13.19
C VAL A 37 -8.11 -1.03 -14.28
N TYR A 38 -8.09 -0.53 -15.52
CA TYR A 38 -8.84 -1.13 -16.61
C TYR A 38 -7.97 -1.93 -17.57
N SER A 39 -6.64 -1.80 -17.49
CA SER A 39 -5.75 -2.42 -18.46
C SER A 39 -5.01 -3.63 -17.92
N LYS A 40 -5.12 -3.92 -16.64
CA LYS A 40 -4.43 -5.05 -16.02
C LYS A 40 -5.43 -6.06 -15.52
N HIS A 41 -5.03 -7.33 -15.57
CA HIS A 41 -5.77 -8.35 -14.83
C HIS A 41 -5.61 -8.08 -13.35
N HIS A 42 -6.72 -8.09 -12.64
CA HIS A 42 -6.67 -7.88 -11.21
C HIS A 42 -6.26 -9.17 -10.51
N LEU A 43 -5.32 -9.05 -9.59
CA LEU A 43 -4.89 -10.16 -8.75
C LEU A 43 -5.71 -10.18 -7.46
N PRO A 44 -5.74 -11.32 -6.76
CA PRO A 44 -6.41 -11.38 -5.46
C PRO A 44 -5.86 -10.38 -4.45
N THR A 45 -4.64 -9.89 -4.68
CA THR A 45 -3.98 -8.92 -3.81
C THR A 45 -4.30 -7.47 -4.17
N HIS A 46 -5.10 -7.25 -5.22
CA HIS A 46 -5.47 -5.88 -5.62
C HIS A 46 -6.75 -5.46 -4.93
N TYR A 47 -6.81 -4.21 -4.51
CA TYR A 47 -8.01 -3.62 -3.93
C TYR A 47 -8.33 -2.30 -4.63
N LEU A 48 -9.49 -2.25 -5.28
CA LEU A 48 -9.94 -1.06 -5.99
C LEU A 48 -10.45 -0.04 -4.97
N LEU A 49 -9.87 1.16 -5.00
CA LEU A 49 -10.30 2.24 -4.12
C LEU A 49 -11.52 2.95 -4.70
N PRO A 50 -12.39 3.49 -3.84
CA PRO A 50 -13.51 4.30 -4.33
C PRO A 50 -13.00 5.64 -4.85
N GLU A 51 -13.83 6.32 -5.63
CA GLU A 51 -13.54 7.68 -6.05
C GLU A 51 -13.79 8.64 -4.90
N GLY A 52 -13.32 9.87 -5.04
CA GLY A 52 -13.58 10.89 -4.04
C GLY A 52 -12.58 10.96 -2.91
N LEU A 53 -11.44 10.30 -3.06
CA LEU A 53 -10.41 10.30 -2.03
C LEU A 53 -9.33 11.37 -2.23
N GLY A 54 -9.50 12.23 -3.22
CA GLY A 54 -8.48 13.23 -3.52
C GLY A 54 -7.38 12.73 -4.43
N LEU A 55 -7.52 11.53 -4.98
CA LEU A 55 -6.59 11.01 -5.96
C LEU A 55 -6.93 11.55 -7.34
N LYS A 56 -5.90 11.81 -8.13
CA LYS A 56 -6.08 12.34 -9.48
C LYS A 56 -6.77 11.32 -10.39
N TYR A 57 -6.48 10.06 -10.22
CA TYR A 57 -7.03 8.99 -11.05
C TYR A 57 -7.66 7.92 -10.18
N LYS A 58 -8.64 7.21 -10.74
CA LYS A 58 -9.13 5.99 -10.10
C LYS A 58 -7.97 5.04 -9.93
N SER A 59 -7.85 4.43 -8.75
CA SER A 59 -6.65 3.70 -8.40
C SER A 59 -6.99 2.41 -7.68
N MET A 60 -6.06 1.47 -7.73
CA MET A 60 -6.12 0.26 -6.94
C MET A 60 -4.86 0.12 -6.12
N VAL A 61 -5.00 -0.47 -4.94
CA VAL A 61 -3.85 -0.79 -4.09
C VAL A 61 -3.33 -2.14 -4.51
N MET A 62 -2.04 -2.22 -4.76
CA MET A 62 -1.38 -3.47 -5.11
C MET A 62 -0.70 -4.00 -3.86
N CYS A 63 -1.40 -4.87 -3.14
CA CYS A 63 -0.90 -5.34 -1.84
C CYS A 63 0.23 -6.36 -1.94
N GLU A 64 0.63 -6.73 -3.15
CA GLU A 64 1.84 -7.49 -3.39
C GLU A 64 3.05 -6.57 -3.63
N GLN A 65 2.83 -5.27 -3.81
CA GLN A 65 3.88 -4.29 -4.06
C GLN A 65 4.14 -3.49 -2.79
N ILE A 66 4.83 -4.13 -1.86
CA ILE A 66 5.10 -3.56 -0.54
C ILE A 66 6.53 -3.04 -0.52
N ARG A 67 6.72 -1.83 0.00
CA ARG A 67 8.04 -1.19 0.03
C ARG A 67 8.27 -0.53 1.38
N VAL A 68 9.55 -0.42 1.73
CA VAL A 68 9.99 0.36 2.88
C VAL A 68 10.52 1.69 2.37
N LEU A 69 10.09 2.78 2.99
CA LEU A 69 10.53 4.12 2.62
C LEU A 69 10.99 4.88 3.86
N ASP A 70 11.96 5.78 3.67
CA ASP A 70 12.20 6.80 4.68
C ASP A 70 10.97 7.68 4.79
N LYS A 71 10.58 8.02 6.01
CA LYS A 71 9.42 8.88 6.21
C LYS A 71 9.61 10.26 5.57
N SER A 72 10.85 10.70 5.43
CA SER A 72 11.16 11.97 4.76
C SER A 72 10.77 11.99 3.29
N ARG A 73 10.51 10.82 2.70
CA ARG A 73 10.08 10.76 1.30
C ARG A 73 8.58 10.93 1.13
N LEU A 74 7.82 10.90 2.22
CA LEU A 74 6.39 11.20 2.19
C LEU A 74 6.21 12.70 2.07
N ILE A 75 5.49 13.16 1.05
CA ILE A 75 5.37 14.58 0.78
C ILE A 75 4.19 15.18 1.52
N LYS A 76 3.02 14.58 1.39
CA LYS A 76 1.83 15.07 2.06
C LYS A 76 0.81 13.95 2.23
N LYS A 77 -0.05 14.12 3.22
CA LYS A 77 -1.17 13.24 3.42
C LYS A 77 -2.30 13.63 2.49
N ILE A 78 -2.77 12.69 1.68
CA ILE A 78 -3.90 12.95 0.79
C ILE A 78 -5.22 12.76 1.54
N THR A 79 -5.34 11.63 2.25
CA THR A 79 -6.53 11.32 3.03
C THR A 79 -6.20 10.19 3.99
N LYS A 80 -7.12 9.91 4.90
CA LYS A 80 -7.01 8.75 5.78
C LYS A 80 -8.09 7.78 5.36
N LEU A 81 -7.70 6.55 5.02
CA LEU A 81 -8.66 5.51 4.70
C LEU A 81 -9.35 5.05 5.98
N ASP A 82 -10.66 4.80 5.89
CA ASP A 82 -11.40 4.36 7.06
C ASP A 82 -11.12 2.88 7.35
N LYS A 83 -11.66 2.41 8.48
CA LYS A 83 -11.42 1.04 8.93
C LYS A 83 -11.88 0.00 7.92
N ARG A 84 -12.95 0.28 7.21
CA ARG A 84 -13.51 -0.67 6.24
C ARG A 84 -12.54 -0.90 5.10
N HIS A 85 -11.99 0.18 4.54
CA HIS A 85 -11.01 0.07 3.46
C HIS A 85 -9.72 -0.58 3.95
N MET A 86 -9.27 -0.19 5.14
CA MET A 86 -8.06 -0.79 5.70
C MET A 86 -8.23 -2.28 5.98
N MET A 87 -9.42 -2.70 6.38
CA MET A 87 -9.69 -4.13 6.58
C MET A 87 -9.56 -4.91 5.28
N HIS A 88 -10.06 -4.36 4.18
CA HIS A 88 -9.91 -5.00 2.87
C HIS A 88 -8.45 -5.06 2.42
N ILE A 89 -7.71 -4.01 2.69
CA ILE A 89 -6.28 -3.97 2.38
C ILE A 89 -5.54 -4.99 3.23
N ASP A 90 -5.84 -5.05 4.53
CA ASP A 90 -5.20 -6.00 5.44
C ASP A 90 -5.40 -7.44 4.99
N ARG A 91 -6.60 -7.79 4.54
CA ARG A 91 -6.87 -9.13 4.03
C ARG A 91 -6.00 -9.46 2.85
N ARG A 92 -5.81 -8.50 1.96
CA ARG A 92 -4.99 -8.72 0.75
C ARG A 92 -3.51 -8.79 1.06
N ILE A 93 -3.08 -8.06 2.09
CA ILE A 93 -1.70 -8.18 2.57
C ILE A 93 -1.47 -9.58 3.14
N LYS A 94 -2.43 -10.11 3.88
CA LYS A 94 -2.33 -11.47 4.40
C LYS A 94 -2.21 -12.48 3.26
N ILE A 95 -2.96 -12.30 2.20
CA ILE A 95 -2.86 -13.16 1.02
C ILE A 95 -1.48 -13.02 0.39
N SER A 96 -1.04 -11.79 0.20
CA SER A 96 0.25 -11.50 -0.43
C SER A 96 1.41 -12.14 0.31
N LEU A 97 1.36 -12.12 1.63
CA LEU A 97 2.43 -12.65 2.48
C LEU A 97 2.19 -14.07 2.93
N ASP A 98 1.08 -14.66 2.52
CA ASP A 98 0.69 -16.01 2.92
C ASP A 98 0.70 -16.18 4.44
N LEU A 99 0.12 -15.22 5.15
CA LEU A 99 0.10 -15.25 6.60
C LEU A 99 -0.92 -16.25 7.09
N LYS A 100 -0.45 -17.16 7.92
CA LYS A 100 -1.31 -18.15 8.58
C LYS A 100 -1.72 -17.61 9.92
N GLN A 101 -2.95 -17.89 10.26
CA GLN A 101 -3.49 -17.23 11.40
C GLN A 101 -3.01 -17.71 12.72
N GLN A 102 -3.00 -18.98 12.98
CA GLN A 102 -2.84 -19.43 14.32
C GLN A 102 -1.72 -20.37 14.56
N HIS A 103 -0.90 -20.65 13.60
CA HIS A 103 0.16 -21.63 13.79
C HIS A 103 1.52 -20.98 13.71
N LEU A 104 2.40 -21.43 14.59
CA LEU A 104 3.79 -21.08 14.51
C LEU A 104 4.47 -22.14 13.66
N HIS A 105 4.79 -21.78 12.44
CA HIS A 105 5.40 -22.69 11.49
C HIS A 105 6.75 -22.20 11.06
N SER A 106 7.58 -23.14 10.65
CA SER A 106 8.77 -22.81 9.92
C SER A 106 8.34 -22.38 8.52
N ARG A 107 8.68 -21.17 8.15
CA ARG A 107 8.43 -20.72 6.81
C ARG A 107 9.61 -21.01 5.94
N LYS A 108 9.34 -21.44 4.79
CA LYS A 108 10.44 -21.70 3.88
C LYS A 108 10.67 -20.58 2.95
#